data_4ac295ffb2f024df7f5768987d28c301
#
_entry.id   4ac295ffb2f024df7f5768987d28c301
#
_cell.length_a   1.000
_cell.length_b   1.000
_cell.length_c   1.000
_cell.angle_alpha   90.00
_cell.angle_beta   90.00
_cell.angle_gamma   90.00
#
_symmetry.space_group_name_H-M   'P 1'
#
loop_
_entity.id
_entity.type
_entity.pdbx_description
1 polymer ?
#
loop_
_entity_poly.entity_id
_entity_poly.type
_entity_poly.pdbx_seq_one_letter_code
_entity_poly.pdbx_strand_id
1 'polypeptide(L)'
;MGSDSGFVAASGGPAAAPRRLCAGRLARYPFVMAELRLEELSAKTVVAANALSLKPGQEQFIAPVSYSAAAAVADPSTSWQRVVLDGEDVVGFIMGDFNPYAEHDEFKAILWRINVDADDQGRGIGTFAVKALAAEARDRGVARLYVIWESGELGPEQFFLRTGFAPVGETQYGETIGALDL
;
A
#
# COMPACT_ATOMS: atom_id res chain seq x y z
N MET A 1 -74.27 -7.67 -29.29
CA MET A 1 -74.07 -7.73 -27.85
C MET A 1 -72.65 -8.14 -27.64
N GLY A 2 -71.80 -7.21 -27.43
CA GLY A 2 -70.40 -7.41 -27.21
C GLY A 2 -69.91 -6.24 -26.39
N SER A 3 -69.45 -6.49 -25.22
CA SER A 3 -68.88 -5.48 -24.33
C SER A 3 -67.38 -5.41 -24.51
N ASP A 4 -66.96 -4.28 -24.92
CA ASP A 4 -65.61 -3.84 -25.06
C ASP A 4 -65.04 -3.49 -23.69
N SER A 5 -63.97 -4.14 -23.27
CA SER A 5 -63.25 -3.81 -22.03
C SER A 5 -61.86 -3.35 -22.40
N GLY A 6 -61.70 -2.05 -22.50
CA GLY A 6 -60.43 -1.42 -22.73
C GLY A 6 -59.48 -1.62 -21.55
N PHE A 7 -58.33 -2.24 -21.78
CA PHE A 7 -57.24 -2.37 -20.84
C PHE A 7 -56.29 -1.20 -21.01
N VAL A 8 -56.27 -0.27 -20.03
CA VAL A 8 -55.33 0.85 -20.01
C VAL A 8 -54.01 0.35 -19.47
N ALA A 9 -52.98 0.31 -20.35
CA ALA A 9 -51.61 0.00 -19.95
C ALA A 9 -51.01 1.20 -19.20
N ALA A 10 -50.72 1.05 -17.92
CA ALA A 10 -49.93 1.99 -17.14
C ALA A 10 -48.45 1.82 -17.49
N SER A 11 -47.89 2.81 -18.14
CA SER A 11 -46.46 2.93 -18.41
C SER A 11 -45.73 3.33 -17.13
N GLY A 12 -45.27 2.35 -16.37
CA GLY A 12 -44.33 2.54 -15.29
C GLY A 12 -42.90 2.59 -15.85
N GLY A 13 -42.33 3.79 -15.93
CA GLY A 13 -40.90 3.96 -16.22
C GLY A 13 -40.05 3.39 -15.09
N PRO A 14 -38.82 2.95 -15.40
CA PRO A 14 -37.94 2.37 -14.39
C PRO A 14 -37.62 3.39 -13.31
N ALA A 15 -37.89 3.03 -12.06
CA ALA A 15 -37.49 3.80 -10.88
C ALA A 15 -35.98 3.98 -10.89
N ALA A 16 -35.53 5.22 -10.91
CA ALA A 16 -34.12 5.57 -10.76
C ALA A 16 -33.60 5.03 -9.42
N ALA A 17 -32.59 4.16 -9.50
CA ALA A 17 -31.87 3.71 -8.33
C ALA A 17 -31.31 4.91 -7.56
N PRO A 18 -31.34 4.91 -6.21
CA PRO A 18 -30.76 6.00 -5.44
C PRO A 18 -29.27 6.10 -5.76
N ARG A 19 -28.86 7.24 -6.28
CA ARG A 19 -27.46 7.62 -6.38
C ARG A 19 -26.89 7.52 -4.98
N ARG A 20 -25.95 6.57 -4.77
CA ARG A 20 -25.09 6.58 -3.58
C ARG A 20 -24.41 7.95 -3.58
N LEU A 21 -24.78 8.80 -2.62
CA LEU A 21 -23.96 9.94 -2.28
C LEU A 21 -22.60 9.36 -1.90
N CYS A 22 -21.60 9.61 -2.75
CA CYS A 22 -20.22 9.58 -2.30
C CYS A 22 -20.18 10.54 -1.13
N ALA A 23 -20.04 10.00 0.10
CA ALA A 23 -19.73 10.81 1.26
C ALA A 23 -18.41 11.50 0.93
N GLY A 24 -18.51 12.77 0.51
CA GLY A 24 -17.35 13.60 0.27
C GLY A 24 -16.53 13.55 1.56
N ARG A 25 -15.29 13.10 1.48
CA ARG A 25 -14.33 13.29 2.56
C ARG A 25 -14.40 14.78 2.92
N LEU A 26 -14.91 15.06 4.11
CA LEU A 26 -14.90 16.41 4.68
C LEU A 26 -13.46 16.91 4.54
N ALA A 27 -13.28 18.10 3.94
CA ALA A 27 -11.98 18.74 3.80
C ALA A 27 -11.26 18.66 5.14
N ARG A 28 -10.21 17.84 5.22
CA ARG A 28 -9.43 17.69 6.45
C ARG A 28 -8.83 19.05 6.77
N TYR A 29 -9.14 19.57 7.94
CA TYR A 29 -8.62 20.84 8.45
C TYR A 29 -7.09 20.86 8.34
N PRO A 30 -6.48 22.01 7.99
CA PRO A 30 -5.04 22.11 7.90
C PRO A 30 -4.42 21.94 9.28
N PHE A 31 -3.46 21.00 9.36
CA PHE A 31 -2.49 20.90 10.43
C PHE A 31 -2.96 20.36 11.80
N VAL A 32 -3.66 19.25 11.81
CA VAL A 32 -3.53 18.31 12.93
C VAL A 32 -2.36 17.41 12.58
N MET A 33 -1.32 17.35 13.41
CA MET A 33 -0.26 16.34 13.28
C MET A 33 -0.97 15.00 13.24
N ALA A 34 -0.94 14.33 12.10
CA ALA A 34 -1.54 13.01 11.95
C ALA A 34 -0.91 12.09 12.99
N GLU A 35 -1.71 11.50 13.86
CA GLU A 35 -1.25 10.49 14.81
C GLU A 35 -1.13 9.17 14.08
N LEU A 36 -0.04 9.05 13.30
CA LEU A 36 0.23 7.85 12.52
C LEU A 36 0.60 6.72 13.47
N ARG A 37 -0.07 5.59 13.31
CA ARG A 37 0.24 4.35 14.03
C ARG A 37 0.32 3.18 13.08
N LEU A 38 1.02 2.14 13.51
CA LEU A 38 1.09 0.88 12.80
C LEU A 38 0.21 -0.17 13.47
N GLU A 39 -0.46 -0.95 12.65
CA GLU A 39 -1.15 -2.17 13.08
C GLU A 39 -0.79 -3.34 12.17
N GLU A 40 -0.91 -4.56 12.68
CA GLU A 40 -0.76 -5.74 11.85
C GLU A 40 -1.84 -5.80 10.77
N LEU A 41 -1.47 -6.29 9.58
CA LEU A 41 -2.47 -6.61 8.58
C LEU A 41 -3.39 -7.71 9.11
N SER A 42 -4.68 -7.45 9.12
CA SER A 42 -5.69 -8.32 9.70
C SER A 42 -6.94 -8.38 8.84
N ALA A 43 -7.88 -9.27 9.17
CA ALA A 43 -9.17 -9.33 8.50
C ALA A 43 -9.95 -8.00 8.57
N LYS A 44 -9.67 -7.15 9.57
CA LYS A 44 -10.30 -5.83 9.71
C LYS A 44 -9.71 -4.80 8.75
N THR A 45 -8.41 -4.86 8.51
CA THR A 45 -7.65 -3.84 7.76
C THR A 45 -7.35 -4.23 6.33
N VAL A 46 -7.37 -5.53 5.98
CA VAL A 46 -6.99 -6.03 4.65
C VAL A 46 -7.85 -5.47 3.52
N VAL A 47 -9.15 -5.27 3.73
CA VAL A 47 -10.04 -4.71 2.71
C VAL A 47 -9.69 -3.25 2.42
N ALA A 48 -9.44 -2.46 3.47
CA ALA A 48 -9.03 -1.06 3.33
C ALA A 48 -7.61 -0.96 2.73
N ALA A 49 -6.68 -1.83 3.13
CA ALA A 49 -5.34 -1.89 2.56
C ALA A 49 -5.36 -2.23 1.06
N ASN A 50 -6.23 -3.15 0.62
CA ASN A 50 -6.41 -3.47 -0.80
C ASN A 50 -7.11 -2.35 -1.60
N ALA A 51 -7.81 -1.45 -0.93
CA ALA A 51 -8.48 -0.30 -1.54
C ALA A 51 -7.59 0.95 -1.63
N LEU A 52 -6.34 0.89 -1.14
CA LEU A 52 -5.37 1.98 -1.30
C LEU A 52 -5.18 2.28 -2.78
N SER A 53 -5.42 3.55 -3.15
CA SER A 53 -5.25 4.03 -4.50
C SER A 53 -3.80 4.45 -4.77
N LEU A 54 -3.40 4.42 -6.03
CA LEU A 54 -2.09 4.92 -6.49
C LEU A 54 -2.32 6.13 -7.40
N LYS A 55 -1.33 7.00 -7.50
CA LYS A 55 -1.34 8.06 -8.52
C LYS A 55 -1.18 7.43 -9.91
N PRO A 56 -1.81 8.02 -10.95
CA PRO A 56 -1.70 7.51 -12.31
C PRO A 56 -0.24 7.26 -12.72
N GLY A 57 0.02 6.06 -13.25
CA GLY A 57 1.35 5.64 -13.68
C GLY A 57 2.21 4.97 -12.60
N GLN A 58 1.80 5.00 -11.33
CA GLN A 58 2.52 4.28 -10.27
C GLN A 58 2.21 2.79 -10.25
N GLU A 59 1.06 2.38 -10.80
CA GLU A 59 0.61 0.98 -10.84
C GLU A 59 1.56 0.05 -11.61
N GLN A 60 2.42 0.59 -12.47
CA GLN A 60 3.43 -0.17 -13.19
C GLN A 60 4.63 -0.56 -12.30
N PHE A 61 4.85 0.13 -11.17
CA PHE A 61 5.98 -0.10 -10.27
C PHE A 61 5.61 -0.90 -9.02
N ILE A 62 4.33 -1.16 -8.78
CA ILE A 62 3.89 -1.80 -7.55
C ILE A 62 2.64 -2.66 -7.77
N ALA A 63 2.68 -3.89 -7.30
CA ALA A 63 1.53 -4.77 -7.33
C ALA A 63 0.53 -4.46 -6.19
N PRO A 64 -0.75 -4.86 -6.33
CA PRO A 64 -1.75 -4.72 -5.28
C PRO A 64 -1.35 -5.38 -3.95
N VAL A 65 -1.85 -4.86 -2.82
CA VAL A 65 -1.55 -5.37 -1.47
C VAL A 65 -1.96 -6.85 -1.31
N SER A 66 -2.99 -7.31 -2.03
CA SER A 66 -3.43 -8.71 -2.01
C SER A 66 -2.33 -9.72 -2.36
N TYR A 67 -1.40 -9.36 -3.26
CA TYR A 67 -0.24 -10.20 -3.58
C TYR A 67 0.69 -10.36 -2.38
N SER A 68 0.88 -9.31 -1.59
CA SER A 68 1.70 -9.36 -0.37
C SER A 68 1.05 -10.19 0.72
N ALA A 69 -0.26 -10.09 0.89
CA ALA A 69 -1.02 -10.93 1.82
C ALA A 69 -0.88 -12.41 1.47
N ALA A 70 -0.96 -12.77 0.18
CA ALA A 70 -0.76 -14.14 -0.28
C ALA A 70 0.68 -14.64 -0.04
N ALA A 71 1.68 -13.80 -0.28
CA ALA A 71 3.08 -14.16 -0.04
C ALA A 71 3.36 -14.45 1.45
N ALA A 72 2.80 -13.65 2.36
CA ALA A 72 2.94 -13.86 3.79
C ALA A 72 2.27 -15.16 4.29
N VAL A 73 1.23 -15.64 3.62
CA VAL A 73 0.64 -16.96 3.93
C VAL A 73 1.58 -18.09 3.54
N ALA A 74 2.38 -17.90 2.49
CA ALA A 74 3.35 -18.91 2.04
C ALA A 74 4.54 -19.02 3.00
N ASP A 75 5.03 -17.90 3.55
CA ASP A 75 6.10 -17.88 4.55
C ASP A 75 5.82 -16.86 5.66
N PRO A 76 4.99 -17.23 6.64
CA PRO A 76 4.61 -16.34 7.73
C PRO A 76 5.76 -16.07 8.72
N SER A 77 6.82 -16.89 8.72
CA SER A 77 7.91 -16.76 9.69
C SER A 77 8.87 -15.62 9.35
N THR A 78 9.00 -15.26 8.08
CA THR A 78 9.90 -14.22 7.59
C THR A 78 9.18 -12.90 7.33
N SER A 79 7.89 -12.96 7.01
CA SER A 79 7.11 -11.80 6.61
C SER A 79 6.71 -10.89 7.78
N TRP A 80 6.94 -9.59 7.60
CA TRP A 80 6.48 -8.54 8.50
C TRP A 80 5.58 -7.56 7.73
N GLN A 81 4.30 -7.55 8.06
CA GLN A 81 3.31 -6.71 7.37
C GLN A 81 2.62 -5.77 8.34
N ARG A 82 2.51 -4.50 7.95
CA ARG A 82 1.82 -3.47 8.74
C ARG A 82 0.99 -2.56 7.83
N VAL A 83 -0.15 -2.14 8.36
CA VAL A 83 -0.90 -1.00 7.83
C VAL A 83 -0.53 0.25 8.62
N VAL A 84 -0.51 1.38 7.93
CA VAL A 84 -0.38 2.70 8.54
C VAL A 84 -1.77 3.29 8.66
N LEU A 85 -2.14 3.69 9.87
CA LEU A 85 -3.40 4.37 10.14
C LEU A 85 -3.16 5.84 10.47
N ASP A 86 -4.09 6.68 10.01
CA ASP A 86 -4.28 8.06 10.43
C ASP A 86 -5.67 8.16 11.09
N GLY A 87 -5.71 8.18 12.42
CA GLY A 87 -6.95 7.91 13.13
C GLY A 87 -7.43 6.47 12.90
N GLU A 88 -8.63 6.30 12.32
CA GLU A 88 -9.20 4.99 11.98
C GLU A 88 -9.02 4.62 10.50
N ASP A 89 -8.51 5.55 9.68
CA ASP A 89 -8.35 5.35 8.25
C ASP A 89 -7.03 4.65 7.92
N VAL A 90 -7.06 3.58 7.13
CA VAL A 90 -5.86 2.97 6.55
C VAL A 90 -5.38 3.87 5.42
N VAL A 91 -4.18 4.45 5.59
CA VAL A 91 -3.57 5.39 4.64
C VAL A 91 -2.29 4.86 3.99
N GLY A 92 -1.81 3.71 4.44
CA GLY A 92 -0.63 3.06 3.87
C GLY A 92 -0.50 1.60 4.27
N PHE A 93 0.39 0.92 3.57
CA PHE A 93 0.78 -0.47 3.82
C PHE A 93 2.29 -0.60 3.61
N ILE A 94 2.95 -1.39 4.43
CA ILE A 94 4.36 -1.75 4.27
C ILE A 94 4.57 -3.23 4.57
N MET A 95 5.44 -3.87 3.79
CA MET A 95 5.89 -5.24 3.99
C MET A 95 7.41 -5.29 3.95
N GLY A 96 8.00 -5.87 4.98
CA GLY A 96 9.38 -6.36 5.01
C GLY A 96 9.42 -7.88 5.01
N ASP A 97 10.53 -8.42 4.58
CA ASP A 97 10.86 -9.83 4.72
C ASP A 97 12.22 -9.99 5.39
N PHE A 98 12.32 -10.93 6.33
CA PHE A 98 13.52 -11.18 7.15
C PHE A 98 13.88 -12.66 7.10
N ASN A 99 14.57 -13.07 6.03
CA ASN A 99 15.00 -14.45 5.82
C ASN A 99 16.53 -14.58 5.95
N PRO A 100 17.07 -14.87 7.12
CA PRO A 100 18.54 -14.96 7.32
C PRO A 100 19.20 -16.06 6.51
N TYR A 101 18.41 -16.98 5.95
CA TYR A 101 18.90 -18.12 5.16
C TYR A 101 18.78 -17.87 3.65
N ALA A 102 18.35 -16.67 3.22
CA ALA A 102 18.31 -16.34 1.80
C ALA A 102 19.70 -16.45 1.17
N GLU A 103 19.75 -16.95 -0.07
CA GLU A 103 21.00 -17.18 -0.82
C GLU A 103 21.73 -15.87 -1.11
N HIS A 104 20.96 -14.82 -1.44
CA HIS A 104 21.47 -13.49 -1.75
C HIS A 104 21.26 -12.53 -0.59
N ASP A 105 22.27 -11.69 -0.32
CA ASP A 105 22.26 -10.79 0.82
C ASP A 105 21.09 -9.80 0.80
N GLU A 106 20.71 -9.31 -0.38
CA GLU A 106 19.60 -8.37 -0.56
C GLU A 106 18.24 -8.96 -0.17
N PHE A 107 18.09 -10.27 -0.12
CA PHE A 107 16.87 -10.95 0.33
C PHE A 107 16.90 -11.40 1.79
N LYS A 108 18.00 -11.18 2.52
CA LYS A 108 18.08 -11.52 3.95
C LYS A 108 17.28 -10.57 4.83
N ALA A 109 17.20 -9.30 4.44
CA ALA A 109 16.37 -8.31 5.07
C ALA A 109 15.99 -7.24 4.04
N ILE A 110 14.76 -7.23 3.58
CA ILE A 110 14.33 -6.41 2.48
C ILE A 110 13.00 -5.69 2.78
N LEU A 111 12.90 -4.41 2.38
CA LEU A 111 11.64 -3.74 2.18
C LEU A 111 11.04 -4.27 0.88
N TRP A 112 10.06 -5.17 1.02
CA TRP A 112 9.46 -5.86 -0.11
C TRP A 112 8.39 -5.05 -0.82
N ARG A 113 7.64 -4.23 -0.05
CA ARG A 113 6.55 -3.41 -0.60
C ARG A 113 6.19 -2.25 0.31
N ILE A 114 5.84 -1.12 -0.31
CA ILE A 114 5.27 0.03 0.35
C ILE A 114 4.22 0.70 -0.54
N ASN A 115 3.01 0.88 -0.01
CA ASN A 115 1.91 1.60 -0.65
C ASN A 115 1.46 2.74 0.25
N VAL A 116 1.21 3.91 -0.32
CA VAL A 116 0.57 5.05 0.36
C VAL A 116 -0.57 5.53 -0.53
N ASP A 117 -1.75 5.70 0.06
CA ASP A 117 -2.93 6.17 -0.68
C ASP A 117 -2.60 7.46 -1.46
N ALA A 118 -3.07 7.56 -2.70
CA ALA A 118 -2.74 8.65 -3.62
C ALA A 118 -3.01 10.03 -3.03
N ASP A 119 -4.12 10.17 -2.28
CA ASP A 119 -4.55 11.42 -1.65
C ASP A 119 -3.71 11.78 -0.41
N ASP A 120 -3.02 10.81 0.16
CA ASP A 120 -2.23 10.95 1.38
C ASP A 120 -0.71 10.98 1.11
N GLN A 121 -0.29 10.80 -0.15
CA GLN A 121 1.12 10.94 -0.53
C GLN A 121 1.66 12.36 -0.28
N GLY A 122 2.94 12.45 0.09
CA GLY A 122 3.60 13.73 0.41
C GLY A 122 3.41 14.19 1.86
N ARG A 123 2.63 13.47 2.68
CA ARG A 123 2.37 13.79 4.10
C ARG A 123 3.35 13.10 5.08
N GLY A 124 4.41 12.47 4.58
CA GLY A 124 5.41 11.79 5.41
C GLY A 124 5.07 10.35 5.79
N ILE A 125 3.92 9.81 5.37
CA ILE A 125 3.45 8.46 5.72
C ILE A 125 4.44 7.38 5.29
N GLY A 126 4.93 7.44 4.04
CA GLY A 126 5.92 6.50 3.56
C GLY A 126 7.23 6.54 4.37
N THR A 127 7.70 7.75 4.74
CA THR A 127 8.89 7.91 5.58
C THR A 127 8.68 7.34 6.97
N PHE A 128 7.49 7.54 7.56
CA PHE A 128 7.11 6.94 8.83
C PHE A 128 7.16 5.41 8.76
N ALA A 129 6.56 4.82 7.72
CA ALA A 129 6.54 3.37 7.53
C ALA A 129 7.95 2.78 7.36
N VAL A 130 8.82 3.41 6.53
CA VAL A 130 10.22 2.98 6.35
C VAL A 130 11.00 3.04 7.65
N LYS A 131 10.85 4.11 8.44
CA LYS A 131 11.51 4.22 9.75
C LYS A 131 11.07 3.13 10.72
N ALA A 132 9.81 2.75 10.70
CA ALA A 132 9.28 1.67 11.53
C ALA A 132 9.84 0.31 11.11
N LEU A 133 9.92 0.01 9.80
CA LEU A 133 10.56 -1.20 9.32
C LEU A 133 12.06 -1.23 9.67
N ALA A 134 12.75 -0.10 9.55
CA ALA A 134 14.15 0.01 9.95
C ALA A 134 14.36 -0.21 11.46
N ALA A 135 13.42 0.23 12.31
CA ALA A 135 13.45 -0.07 13.74
C ALA A 135 13.26 -1.56 14.00
N GLU A 136 12.26 -2.19 13.37
CA GLU A 136 12.04 -3.65 13.45
C GLU A 136 13.29 -4.44 13.02
N ALA A 137 13.93 -4.01 11.92
CA ALA A 137 15.16 -4.63 11.43
C ALA A 137 16.29 -4.55 12.46
N ARG A 138 16.48 -3.38 13.11
CA ARG A 138 17.47 -3.22 14.22
C ARG A 138 17.16 -4.13 15.41
N ASP A 139 15.89 -4.22 15.80
CA ASP A 139 15.44 -5.06 16.91
C ASP A 139 15.70 -6.55 16.63
N ARG A 140 15.70 -6.93 15.35
CA ARG A 140 16.10 -8.27 14.88
C ARG A 140 17.62 -8.45 14.73
N GLY A 141 18.42 -7.42 15.00
CA GLY A 141 19.88 -7.47 14.88
C GLY A 141 20.38 -7.36 13.43
N VAL A 142 19.56 -6.88 12.51
CA VAL A 142 19.93 -6.64 11.12
C VAL A 142 20.74 -5.36 11.02
N ALA A 143 21.92 -5.41 10.37
CA ALA A 143 22.78 -4.25 10.19
C ALA A 143 22.45 -3.44 8.92
N ARG A 144 21.75 -4.05 7.96
CA ARG A 144 21.45 -3.43 6.66
C ARG A 144 20.12 -3.91 6.12
N LEU A 145 19.26 -2.95 5.71
CA LEU A 145 17.97 -3.20 5.06
C LEU A 145 18.11 -2.89 3.57
N TYR A 146 17.61 -3.77 2.74
CA TYR A 146 17.63 -3.62 1.29
C TYR A 146 16.26 -3.24 0.73
N VAL A 147 16.25 -2.75 -0.50
CA VAL A 147 15.07 -2.52 -1.33
C VAL A 147 15.46 -2.67 -2.80
N ILE A 148 14.55 -3.12 -3.64
CA ILE A 148 14.75 -3.22 -5.09
C ILE A 148 13.69 -2.36 -5.77
N TRP A 149 14.09 -1.57 -6.77
CA TRP A 149 13.15 -0.76 -7.55
C TRP A 149 13.53 -0.68 -9.02
N GLU A 150 12.51 -0.57 -9.86
CA GLU A 150 12.67 -0.20 -11.27
C GLU A 150 12.93 1.30 -11.41
N SER A 151 13.84 1.66 -12.29
CA SER A 151 14.11 3.06 -12.66
C SER A 151 12.99 3.57 -13.59
N GLY A 152 12.58 4.82 -13.41
CA GLY A 152 11.57 5.46 -14.25
C GLY A 152 11.16 6.83 -13.72
N GLU A 153 10.60 7.66 -14.60
CA GLU A 153 10.23 9.05 -14.26
C GLU A 153 9.20 9.11 -13.11
N LEU A 154 8.26 8.18 -13.09
CA LEU A 154 7.23 8.05 -12.05
C LEU A 154 7.58 6.99 -10.98
N GLY A 155 8.80 6.44 -11.07
CA GLY A 155 9.30 5.41 -10.18
C GLY A 155 9.60 5.88 -8.76
N PRO A 156 9.81 4.95 -7.85
CA PRO A 156 9.99 5.23 -6.43
C PRO A 156 11.41 5.68 -6.05
N GLU A 157 12.36 5.78 -6.99
CA GLU A 157 13.77 6.06 -6.73
C GLU A 157 13.97 7.26 -5.80
N GLN A 158 13.38 8.42 -6.15
CA GLN A 158 13.52 9.64 -5.36
C GLN A 158 12.97 9.51 -3.94
N PHE A 159 11.97 8.66 -3.75
CA PHE A 159 11.45 8.36 -2.42
C PHE A 159 12.48 7.55 -1.62
N PHE A 160 13.04 6.49 -2.19
CA PHE A 160 14.02 5.66 -1.49
C PHE A 160 15.31 6.43 -1.17
N LEU A 161 15.83 7.23 -2.09
CA LEU A 161 16.98 8.10 -1.84
C LEU A 161 16.72 9.07 -0.67
N ARG A 162 15.55 9.71 -0.62
CA ARG A 162 15.19 10.62 0.50
C ARG A 162 14.98 9.91 1.82
N THR A 163 14.67 8.61 1.82
CA THR A 163 14.52 7.81 3.06
C THR A 163 15.83 7.18 3.52
N GLY A 164 16.94 7.45 2.80
CA GLY A 164 18.28 7.09 3.22
C GLY A 164 18.87 5.86 2.53
N PHE A 165 18.11 5.22 1.63
CA PHE A 165 18.69 4.14 0.82
C PHE A 165 19.69 4.70 -0.19
N ALA A 166 20.81 4.01 -0.35
CA ALA A 166 21.81 4.30 -1.38
C ALA A 166 21.88 3.13 -2.37
N PRO A 167 21.98 3.40 -3.70
CA PRO A 167 22.22 2.36 -4.69
C PRO A 167 23.52 1.63 -4.41
N VAL A 168 23.47 0.29 -4.42
CA VAL A 168 24.62 -0.58 -4.15
C VAL A 168 24.87 -1.62 -5.25
N GLY A 169 23.92 -1.78 -6.17
CA GLY A 169 24.04 -2.74 -7.28
C GLY A 169 22.80 -2.74 -8.17
N GLU A 170 22.76 -3.70 -9.07
CA GLU A 170 21.64 -3.96 -9.98
C GLU A 170 21.31 -5.44 -9.98
N THR A 171 20.03 -5.77 -10.17
CA THR A 171 19.59 -7.14 -10.42
C THR A 171 19.91 -7.54 -11.87
N GLN A 172 19.83 -8.85 -12.16
CA GLN A 172 19.99 -9.36 -13.54
C GLN A 172 18.92 -8.81 -14.51
N TYR A 173 17.87 -8.18 -14.00
CA TYR A 173 16.79 -7.58 -14.80
C TYR A 173 16.95 -6.06 -14.96
N GLY A 174 18.04 -5.46 -14.44
CA GLY A 174 18.34 -4.03 -14.54
C GLY A 174 17.61 -3.17 -13.50
N GLU A 175 17.04 -3.80 -12.45
CA GLU A 175 16.47 -3.07 -11.33
C GLU A 175 17.57 -2.62 -10.38
N THR A 176 17.44 -1.46 -9.77
CA THR A 176 18.40 -0.95 -8.79
C THR A 176 18.21 -1.64 -7.44
N ILE A 177 19.31 -2.14 -6.87
CA ILE A 177 19.37 -2.61 -5.48
C ILE A 177 19.85 -1.45 -4.62
N GLY A 178 19.02 -1.01 -3.67
CA GLY A 178 19.35 0.00 -2.67
C GLY A 178 19.56 -0.62 -1.30
N ALA A 179 20.43 0.01 -0.50
CA ALA A 179 20.71 -0.42 0.86
C ALA A 179 20.65 0.76 1.83
N LEU A 180 20.13 0.50 3.04
CA LEU A 180 20.09 1.40 4.17
C LEU A 180 20.87 0.76 5.32
N ASP A 181 21.98 1.35 5.73
CA ASP A 181 22.72 0.95 6.93
C ASP A 181 21.92 1.37 8.19
N LEU A 182 21.80 0.47 9.16
CA LEU A 182 20.90 0.58 10.30
C LEU A 182 21.61 0.93 11.62
#